data_9d99dd9b8700bccf82b74e80f7598dbf
#
_entry.id   9d99dd9b8700bccf82b74e80f7598dbf
#
_cell.length_a   1.000
_cell.length_b   1.000
_cell.length_c   1.000
_cell.angle_alpha   90.00
_cell.angle_beta   90.00
_cell.angle_gamma   90.00
#
_symmetry.space_group_name_H-M   'P 1'
#
loop_
_entity.id
_entity.type
_entity.pdbx_description
1 polymer ?
#
loop_
_entity_poly.entity_id
_entity_poly.type
_entity_poly.pdbx_seq_one_letter_code
_entity_poly.pdbx_strand_id
1 'polypeptide(L)'
;SFNNLNLQYGDKKFDIILLSAVLQYLNKWQESLKLLINFSPEYICILHTPIAFNSNEEARAIQNVKTSEGYCGPAMITLFPRRLIEEFMNKNKYALLSSFPLTKKSKDYYTTGCDNDLYKDVIHWNYIFKKIN
;
A
#
# COMPACT_ATOMS: atom_id res chain seq x y z
N SER A 1 9.76 -13.10 7.65
CA SER A 1 9.30 -11.96 8.47
C SER A 1 10.14 -10.75 8.11
N PHE A 2 9.56 -9.56 8.06
CA PHE A 2 10.27 -8.29 7.79
C PHE A 2 11.44 -8.04 8.78
N ASN A 3 11.39 -8.59 9.98
CA ASN A 3 12.45 -8.46 10.98
C ASN A 3 13.79 -9.09 10.56
N ASN A 4 13.78 -10.02 9.61
CA ASN A 4 14.99 -10.67 9.11
C ASN A 4 15.65 -9.91 7.94
N LEU A 5 15.00 -8.88 7.39
CA LEU A 5 15.55 -8.12 6.26
C LEU A 5 16.85 -7.41 6.65
N ASN A 6 16.90 -6.78 7.83
CA ASN A 6 18.11 -6.11 8.29
C ASN A 6 19.28 -7.08 8.52
N LEU A 7 19.00 -8.30 8.99
CA LEU A 7 20.04 -9.32 9.18
C LEU A 7 20.60 -9.82 7.85
N GLN A 8 19.75 -9.88 6.83
CA GLN A 8 20.13 -10.44 5.52
C GLN A 8 20.68 -9.38 4.57
N TYR A 9 20.24 -8.11 4.69
CA TYR A 9 20.51 -7.05 3.71
C TYR A 9 20.98 -5.73 4.34
N GLY A 10 21.32 -5.69 5.65
CA GLY A 10 21.61 -4.46 6.39
C GLY A 10 22.67 -3.55 5.77
N ASP A 11 23.66 -4.14 5.09
CA ASP A 11 24.75 -3.41 4.44
C ASP A 11 24.48 -3.10 2.96
N LYS A 12 23.35 -3.56 2.43
CA LYS A 12 23.01 -3.33 1.02
C LYS A 12 22.31 -1.99 0.82
N LYS A 13 22.71 -1.28 -0.20
CA LYS A 13 22.00 -0.10 -0.70
C LYS A 13 21.07 -0.52 -1.82
N PHE A 14 19.88 0.02 -1.80
CA PHE A 14 18.88 -0.17 -2.85
C PHE A 14 18.58 1.19 -3.46
N ASP A 15 18.56 1.28 -4.77
CA ASP A 15 18.14 2.49 -5.46
C ASP A 15 16.60 2.60 -5.44
N ILE A 16 15.92 1.45 -5.57
CA ILE A 16 14.47 1.38 -5.66
C ILE A 16 13.95 0.26 -4.76
N ILE A 17 12.89 0.56 -4.00
CA ILE A 17 12.06 -0.43 -3.33
C ILE A 17 10.68 -0.43 -3.98
N LEU A 18 10.20 -1.60 -4.39
CA LEU A 18 8.91 -1.80 -5.02
C LEU A 18 7.99 -2.63 -4.12
N LEU A 19 6.84 -2.06 -3.77
CA LEU A 19 5.74 -2.71 -3.08
C LEU A 19 4.53 -2.77 -4.03
N SER A 20 4.26 -3.91 -4.63
CA SER A 20 3.13 -4.08 -5.54
C SER A 20 2.08 -4.98 -4.91
N ALA A 21 0.87 -4.45 -4.69
CA ALA A 21 -0.25 -5.15 -4.07
C ALA A 21 0.07 -5.81 -2.71
N VAL A 22 0.93 -5.19 -1.90
CA VAL A 22 1.41 -5.75 -0.63
C VAL A 22 0.93 -4.94 0.57
N LEU A 23 0.94 -3.59 0.45
CA LEU A 23 0.75 -2.70 1.60
C LEU A 23 -0.57 -2.95 2.33
N GLN A 24 -1.63 -3.24 1.60
CA GLN A 24 -2.97 -3.50 2.15
C GLN A 24 -3.06 -4.74 3.03
N TYR A 25 -2.14 -5.69 2.90
CA TYR A 25 -2.12 -6.92 3.69
C TYR A 25 -1.26 -6.81 4.96
N LEU A 26 -0.54 -5.72 5.14
CA LEU A 26 0.33 -5.50 6.29
C LEU A 26 -0.45 -4.90 7.45
N ASN A 27 -0.60 -5.66 8.55
CA ASN A 27 -1.31 -5.18 9.75
C ASN A 27 -0.68 -3.94 10.37
N LYS A 28 0.66 -3.83 10.28
CA LYS A 28 1.48 -2.72 10.79
C LYS A 28 2.25 -2.09 9.65
N TRP A 29 1.54 -1.58 8.67
CA TRP A 29 2.13 -1.08 7.44
C TRP A 29 3.12 0.07 7.66
N GLN A 30 2.88 0.95 8.65
CA GLN A 30 3.81 2.05 8.97
C GLN A 30 5.14 1.51 9.49
N GLU A 31 5.11 0.52 10.39
CA GLU A 31 6.33 -0.11 10.90
C GLU A 31 7.09 -0.81 9.77
N SER A 32 6.37 -1.51 8.90
CA SER A 32 6.96 -2.19 7.75
C SER A 32 7.60 -1.22 6.76
N LEU A 33 6.92 -0.10 6.45
CA LEU A 33 7.51 0.94 5.60
C LEU A 33 8.73 1.61 6.25
N LYS A 34 8.72 1.86 7.57
CA LYS A 34 9.90 2.40 8.28
C LYS A 34 11.10 1.48 8.16
N LEU A 35 10.92 0.17 8.28
CA LEU A 35 12.00 -0.80 8.08
C LEU A 35 12.60 -0.71 6.67
N LEU A 36 11.76 -0.54 5.65
CA LEU A 36 12.22 -0.38 4.28
C LEU A 36 12.91 0.97 4.03
N ILE A 37 12.39 2.03 4.62
CA ILE A 37 12.97 3.38 4.58
C ILE A 37 14.38 3.41 5.21
N ASN A 38 14.66 2.59 6.21
CA ASN A 38 15.99 2.50 6.84
C ASN A 38 17.09 2.06 5.87
N PHE A 39 16.75 1.34 4.77
CA PHE A 39 17.71 1.06 3.69
C PHE A 39 18.02 2.30 2.83
N SER A 40 17.33 3.40 3.09
CA SER A 40 17.58 4.70 2.45
C SER A 40 17.53 4.69 0.91
N PRO A 41 16.56 3.99 0.28
CA PRO A 41 16.47 3.94 -1.17
C PRO A 41 16.23 5.34 -1.75
N GLU A 42 16.65 5.56 -3.00
CA GLU A 42 16.36 6.81 -3.70
C GLU A 42 14.86 6.91 -4.05
N TYR A 43 14.25 5.78 -4.43
CA TYR A 43 12.83 5.72 -4.78
C TYR A 43 12.10 4.63 -4.01
N ILE A 44 10.84 4.91 -3.64
CA ILE A 44 9.90 3.93 -3.11
C ILE A 44 8.65 3.97 -3.99
N CYS A 45 8.33 2.84 -4.62
CA CYS A 45 7.15 2.66 -5.45
C CYS A 45 6.12 1.82 -4.70
N ILE A 46 4.94 2.37 -4.44
CA ILE A 46 3.82 1.69 -3.79
C ILE A 46 2.72 1.58 -4.82
N LEU A 47 2.52 0.37 -5.34
CA LEU A 47 1.62 0.13 -6.46
C LEU A 47 0.42 -0.73 -6.05
N HIS A 48 -0.68 -0.60 -6.79
CA HIS A 48 -1.90 -1.39 -6.62
C HIS A 48 -2.48 -1.33 -5.20
N THR A 49 -2.49 -0.15 -4.61
CA THR A 49 -2.97 0.09 -3.25
C THR A 49 -4.43 0.55 -3.28
N PRO A 50 -5.34 -0.08 -2.52
CA PRO A 50 -6.75 0.31 -2.48
C PRO A 50 -6.93 1.62 -1.71
N ILE A 51 -7.38 2.65 -2.40
CA ILE A 51 -7.61 3.99 -1.85
C ILE A 51 -9.10 4.29 -1.76
N ALA A 52 -9.55 4.65 -0.57
CA ALA A 52 -10.88 5.16 -0.28
C ALA A 52 -10.86 6.69 -0.30
N PHE A 53 -11.29 7.27 -1.43
CA PHE A 53 -11.18 8.73 -1.66
C PHE A 53 -12.05 9.56 -0.72
N ASN A 54 -13.17 9.02 -0.28
CA ASN A 54 -14.16 9.71 0.55
C ASN A 54 -13.96 9.47 2.05
N SER A 55 -12.89 8.78 2.44
CA SER A 55 -12.56 8.51 3.84
C SER A 55 -11.35 9.30 4.29
N ASN A 56 -11.37 9.75 5.55
CA ASN A 56 -10.23 10.34 6.24
C ASN A 56 -9.54 9.33 7.17
N GLU A 57 -10.11 8.14 7.35
CA GLU A 57 -9.63 7.10 8.26
C GLU A 57 -9.38 5.79 7.53
N GLU A 58 -8.45 5.00 8.05
CA GLU A 58 -8.23 3.64 7.60
C GLU A 58 -9.46 2.77 7.92
N ALA A 59 -9.77 1.86 7.00
CA ALA A 59 -10.78 0.84 7.24
C ALA A 59 -10.24 -0.56 6.99
N ARG A 60 -10.82 -1.53 7.64
CA ARG A 60 -10.60 -2.94 7.37
C ARG A 60 -11.72 -3.49 6.51
N ALA A 61 -11.37 -4.21 5.47
CA ALA A 61 -12.32 -4.85 4.58
C ALA A 61 -11.90 -6.30 4.32
N ILE A 62 -12.87 -7.10 3.93
CA ILE A 62 -12.63 -8.47 3.47
C ILE A 62 -12.65 -8.45 1.94
N GLN A 63 -11.56 -8.86 1.34
CA GLN A 63 -11.43 -9.07 -0.09
C GLN A 63 -11.62 -10.55 -0.40
N ASN A 64 -12.55 -10.88 -1.30
CA ASN A 64 -12.62 -12.22 -1.86
C ASN A 64 -11.64 -12.34 -3.02
N VAL A 65 -10.54 -13.04 -2.78
CA VAL A 65 -9.52 -13.26 -3.80
C VAL A 65 -9.92 -14.47 -4.64
N LYS A 66 -10.13 -14.25 -5.94
CA LYS A 66 -10.24 -15.31 -6.95
C LYS A 66 -8.99 -15.25 -7.80
N THR A 67 -8.16 -16.26 -7.75
CA THR A 67 -7.00 -16.37 -8.65
C THR A 67 -7.30 -17.35 -9.77
N SER A 68 -6.69 -17.13 -10.92
CA SER A 68 -6.70 -18.08 -12.05
C SER A 68 -6.05 -19.43 -11.67
N GLU A 69 -5.29 -19.46 -10.59
CA GLU A 69 -4.58 -20.63 -10.08
C GLU A 69 -5.39 -21.44 -9.05
N GLY A 70 -6.68 -21.11 -8.88
CA GLY A 70 -7.59 -21.88 -8.02
C GLY A 70 -7.58 -21.51 -6.54
N TYR A 71 -6.79 -20.53 -6.10
CA TYR A 71 -6.92 -20.01 -4.75
C TYR A 71 -8.17 -19.13 -4.63
N CYS A 72 -9.10 -19.56 -3.80
CA CYS A 72 -10.29 -18.76 -3.45
C CYS A 72 -10.36 -18.67 -1.94
N GLY A 73 -10.36 -17.45 -1.42
CA GLY A 73 -10.52 -17.25 0.02
C GLY A 73 -10.64 -15.79 0.39
N PRO A 74 -11.18 -15.52 1.59
CA PRO A 74 -11.23 -14.18 2.12
C PRO A 74 -9.84 -13.74 2.59
N ALA A 75 -9.45 -12.53 2.23
CA ALA A 75 -8.27 -11.86 2.76
C ALA A 75 -8.68 -10.55 3.43
N MET A 76 -8.22 -10.34 4.66
CA MET A 76 -8.41 -9.05 5.31
C MET A 76 -7.43 -8.05 4.75
N ILE A 77 -7.94 -6.90 4.31
CA ILE A 77 -7.15 -5.81 3.74
C ILE A 77 -7.41 -4.49 4.48
N THR A 78 -6.45 -3.58 4.35
CA THR A 78 -6.60 -2.18 4.74
C THR A 78 -6.99 -1.36 3.51
N LEU A 79 -8.04 -0.55 3.65
CA LEU A 79 -8.39 0.52 2.72
C LEU A 79 -7.79 1.82 3.26
N PHE A 80 -7.03 2.52 2.43
CA PHE A 80 -6.29 3.70 2.85
C PHE A 80 -6.99 4.98 2.43
N PRO A 81 -7.08 6.01 3.31
CA PRO A 81 -7.34 7.37 2.87
C PRO A 81 -6.20 7.84 1.96
N ARG A 82 -6.52 8.58 0.92
CA ARG A 82 -5.52 9.04 -0.06
C ARG A 82 -4.31 9.74 0.59
N ARG A 83 -4.59 10.65 1.52
CA ARG A 83 -3.54 11.48 2.14
C ARG A 83 -2.65 10.74 3.13
N LEU A 84 -3.13 9.66 3.70
CA LEU A 84 -2.44 8.99 4.80
C LEU A 84 -1.05 8.46 4.40
N ILE A 85 -0.95 7.82 3.24
CA ILE A 85 0.32 7.31 2.71
C ILE A 85 1.25 8.48 2.35
N GLU A 86 0.71 9.51 1.68
CA GLU A 86 1.47 10.69 1.28
C GLU A 86 2.07 11.42 2.50
N GLU A 87 1.25 11.63 3.54
CA GLU A 87 1.69 12.28 4.79
C GLU A 87 2.74 11.46 5.53
N PHE A 88 2.54 10.13 5.60
CA PHE A 88 3.51 9.24 6.21
C PHE A 88 4.86 9.29 5.48
N MET A 89 4.87 9.22 4.16
CA MET A 89 6.08 9.26 3.35
C MET A 89 6.78 10.62 3.48
N ASN A 90 6.03 11.71 3.45
CA ASN A 90 6.58 13.05 3.62
C ASN A 90 7.25 13.25 5.00
N LYS A 91 6.62 12.79 6.08
CA LYS A 91 7.22 12.78 7.43
C LYS A 91 8.53 12.00 7.48
N ASN A 92 8.69 11.01 6.64
CA ASN A 92 9.90 10.18 6.54
C ASN A 92 10.88 10.64 5.44
N LYS A 93 10.78 11.90 4.98
CA LYS A 93 11.68 12.51 4.00
C LYS A 93 11.59 11.92 2.59
N TYR A 94 10.39 11.53 2.18
CA TYR A 94 10.09 11.11 0.80
C TYR A 94 8.98 11.99 0.22
N ALA A 95 9.30 12.74 -0.83
CA ALA A 95 8.33 13.55 -1.55
C ALA A 95 7.60 12.72 -2.60
N LEU A 96 6.31 12.99 -2.79
CA LEU A 96 5.54 12.41 -3.88
C LEU A 96 6.06 12.94 -5.23
N LEU A 97 6.58 12.06 -6.05
CA LEU A 97 7.04 12.37 -7.41
C LEU A 97 5.90 12.23 -8.43
N SER A 98 5.13 11.15 -8.31
CA SER A 98 3.99 10.88 -9.20
C SER A 98 2.95 10.02 -8.50
N SER A 99 1.68 10.19 -8.86
CA SER A 99 0.61 9.29 -8.46
C SER A 99 -0.47 9.21 -9.54
N PHE A 100 -1.01 8.01 -9.75
CA PHE A 100 -1.99 7.76 -10.81
C PHE A 100 -2.87 6.53 -10.50
N PRO A 101 -4.12 6.53 -10.98
CA PRO A 101 -5.01 5.38 -10.80
C PRO A 101 -4.58 4.20 -11.69
N LEU A 102 -4.91 3.00 -11.22
CA LEU A 102 -4.92 1.85 -12.10
C LEU A 102 -6.14 1.93 -13.01
N THR A 103 -5.95 1.79 -14.33
CA THR A 103 -6.96 2.08 -15.36
C THR A 103 -8.16 1.12 -15.38
N LYS A 104 -8.12 -0.01 -14.68
CA LYS A 104 -9.27 -0.91 -14.51
C LYS A 104 -9.96 -0.64 -13.19
N LYS A 105 -11.19 -0.12 -13.24
CA LYS A 105 -12.10 -0.15 -12.08
C LYS A 105 -12.36 -1.62 -11.75
N SER A 106 -11.76 -2.10 -10.67
CA SER A 106 -12.06 -3.44 -10.16
C SER A 106 -13.37 -3.40 -9.38
N LYS A 107 -14.51 -3.43 -10.09
CA LYS A 107 -15.82 -3.54 -9.45
C LYS A 107 -16.04 -4.86 -8.70
N ASP A 108 -15.18 -5.84 -8.91
CA ASP A 108 -15.43 -7.22 -8.52
C ASP A 108 -14.66 -7.71 -7.29
N TYR A 109 -13.90 -6.85 -6.62
CA TYR A 109 -12.96 -7.32 -5.59
C TYR A 109 -13.39 -7.11 -4.14
N TYR A 110 -14.43 -6.31 -3.90
CA TYR A 110 -14.77 -5.93 -2.52
C TYR A 110 -16.21 -6.32 -2.19
N THR A 111 -16.39 -7.45 -1.54
CA THR A 111 -17.54 -7.61 -0.64
C THR A 111 -17.15 -6.93 0.65
N THR A 112 -17.46 -5.66 0.74
CA THR A 112 -17.32 -4.92 1.97
C THR A 112 -18.36 -5.46 2.95
N GLY A 113 -17.93 -6.01 4.06
CA GLY A 113 -18.79 -6.18 5.23
C GLY A 113 -19.13 -4.82 5.86
N CYS A 114 -18.84 -3.73 5.19
CA CYS A 114 -19.17 -2.37 5.57
C CYS A 114 -20.22 -1.85 4.60
N ASP A 115 -21.48 -1.81 5.02
CA ASP A 115 -22.58 -1.10 4.34
C ASP A 115 -22.39 0.44 4.33
N ASN A 116 -21.15 0.88 4.50
CA ASN A 116 -20.82 2.30 4.57
C ASN A 116 -20.52 2.81 3.15
N ASP A 117 -21.33 3.77 2.68
CA ASP A 117 -21.20 4.43 1.39
C ASP A 117 -19.80 5.03 1.13
N LEU A 118 -19.04 5.33 2.20
CA LEU A 118 -17.68 5.84 2.14
C LEU A 118 -16.69 4.92 1.40
N TYR A 119 -16.99 3.63 1.28
CA TYR A 119 -16.09 2.65 0.68
C TYR A 119 -16.56 2.13 -0.68
N LYS A 120 -17.65 2.67 -1.22
CA LYS A 120 -18.15 2.29 -2.56
C LYS A 120 -17.20 2.69 -3.70
N ASP A 121 -16.39 3.73 -3.48
CA ASP A 121 -15.48 4.29 -4.48
C ASP A 121 -14.02 3.99 -4.17
N VAL A 122 -13.71 2.72 -3.93
CA VAL A 122 -12.31 2.28 -3.78
C VAL A 122 -11.68 2.14 -5.15
N ILE A 123 -10.56 2.82 -5.35
CA ILE A 123 -9.78 2.75 -6.57
C ILE A 123 -8.36 2.28 -6.21
N HIS A 124 -7.82 1.35 -7.00
CA HIS A 124 -6.41 1.01 -6.88
C HIS A 124 -5.55 2.16 -7.40
N TRP A 125 -4.60 2.59 -6.59
CA TRP A 125 -3.76 3.73 -6.84
C TRP A 125 -2.29 3.37 -6.78
N ASN A 126 -1.48 4.10 -7.54
CA ASN A 126 -0.04 3.93 -7.60
C ASN A 126 0.64 5.22 -7.13
N TYR A 127 1.71 5.07 -6.35
CA TYR A 127 2.54 6.15 -5.87
C TYR A 127 4.01 5.89 -6.17
N ILE A 128 4.70 6.94 -6.57
CA ILE A 128 6.15 6.95 -6.71
C ILE A 128 6.67 8.09 -5.83
N PHE A 129 7.48 7.73 -4.86
CA PHE A 129 8.10 8.66 -3.95
C PHE A 129 9.60 8.74 -4.22
N LYS A 130 10.16 9.94 -4.07
CA LYS A 130 11.60 10.21 -4.16
C LYS A 130 12.10 10.73 -2.82
N LYS A 131 13.27 10.26 -2.40
CA LYS A 131 13.94 10.74 -1.21
C LYS A 131 14.27 12.22 -1.32
N ILE A 132 13.98 12.97 -0.26
CA ILE A 132 14.37 14.38 -0.11
C ILE A 132 15.77 14.38 0.49
N ASN A 133 16.70 15.07 -0.17
CA ASN A 133 18.07 15.28 0.33
C ASN A 133 18.10 16.31 1.48
#